data_3ad927711c5ec8e605dd3a6712c9f231
#
_entry.id   3ad927711c5ec8e605dd3a6712c9f231
#
_cell.length_a   1.000
_cell.length_b   1.000
_cell.length_c   1.000
_cell.angle_alpha   90.00
_cell.angle_beta   90.00
_cell.angle_gamma   90.00
#
_symmetry.space_group_name_H-M   'P 1'
#
loop_
_entity.id
_entity.type
_entity.pdbx_description
1 polymer ?
#
loop_
_entity_poly.entity_id
_entity_poly.type
_entity_poly.pdbx_seq_one_letter_code
_entity_poly.pdbx_strand_id
1 'polypeptide(L)'
;MRTVLFGAAVLVALLAAAPSPRPGAVVHIRDDAFVPASIAVRVGETITFVNDDDDAHTATADDASWDSEGLNQGQKWTHAFAKAGKIAYHCTVHPMMRATIVVRSAS
;
A
#
# COMPACT_ATOMS: atom_id res chain seq x y z
N MET A 1 -28.04 -21.84 -52.21
CA MET A 1 -27.17 -20.88 -51.53
C MET A 1 -27.29 -21.11 -50.01
N ARG A 2 -26.26 -21.66 -49.42
CA ARG A 2 -26.23 -21.86 -47.97
C ARG A 2 -25.59 -20.66 -47.34
N THR A 3 -26.36 -19.89 -46.62
CA THR A 3 -25.85 -18.82 -45.78
C THR A 3 -25.25 -19.47 -44.53
N VAL A 4 -23.93 -19.51 -44.47
CA VAL A 4 -23.24 -19.95 -43.26
C VAL A 4 -23.22 -18.76 -42.30
N LEU A 5 -24.12 -18.78 -41.34
CA LEU A 5 -24.05 -17.86 -40.22
C LEU A 5 -22.96 -18.35 -39.29
N PHE A 6 -21.79 -17.73 -39.42
CA PHE A 6 -20.81 -17.85 -38.34
C PHE A 6 -21.33 -17.03 -37.18
N GLY A 7 -21.95 -17.71 -36.23
CA GLY A 7 -22.15 -17.15 -34.92
C GLY A 7 -20.78 -16.87 -34.34
N ALA A 8 -20.36 -15.59 -34.36
CA ALA A 8 -19.24 -15.18 -33.54
C ALA A 8 -19.63 -15.41 -32.10
N ALA A 9 -19.14 -16.49 -31.50
CA ALA A 9 -19.16 -16.62 -30.08
C ALA A 9 -18.27 -15.49 -29.54
N VAL A 10 -18.90 -14.39 -29.14
CA VAL A 10 -18.22 -13.37 -28.37
C VAL A 10 -17.92 -14.01 -27.02
N LEU A 11 -16.70 -14.52 -26.90
CA LEU A 11 -16.18 -14.92 -25.60
C LEU A 11 -16.02 -13.62 -24.80
N VAL A 12 -17.06 -13.25 -24.08
CA VAL A 12 -16.91 -12.24 -23.05
C VAL A 12 -16.12 -12.91 -21.94
N ALA A 13 -14.80 -12.79 -21.99
CA ALA A 13 -13.99 -13.09 -20.84
C ALA A 13 -14.42 -12.11 -19.75
N LEU A 14 -15.21 -12.59 -18.82
CA LEU A 14 -15.40 -11.91 -17.54
C LEU A 14 -14.05 -11.93 -16.84
N LEU A 15 -13.22 -10.93 -17.16
CA LEU A 15 -12.10 -10.58 -16.32
C LEU A 15 -12.73 -10.11 -15.02
N ALA A 16 -12.74 -11.02 -14.02
CA ALA A 16 -13.00 -10.58 -12.67
C ALA A 16 -11.96 -9.52 -12.35
N ALA A 17 -12.37 -8.27 -12.38
CA ALA A 17 -11.52 -7.19 -11.94
C ALA A 17 -11.11 -7.48 -10.51
N ALA A 18 -9.80 -7.56 -10.25
CA ALA A 18 -9.31 -7.56 -8.88
C ALA A 18 -9.95 -6.39 -8.13
N PRO A 19 -10.45 -6.59 -6.89
CA PRO A 19 -11.03 -5.48 -6.15
C PRO A 19 -10.01 -4.35 -6.06
N SER A 20 -10.45 -3.13 -6.41
CA SER A 20 -9.61 -1.94 -6.29
C SER A 20 -9.19 -1.77 -4.84
N PRO A 21 -7.93 -1.39 -4.55
CA PRO A 21 -7.50 -1.06 -3.20
C PRO A 21 -8.41 0.02 -2.61
N ARG A 22 -8.80 -0.15 -1.36
CA ARG A 22 -9.62 0.82 -0.64
C ARG A 22 -8.72 1.67 0.25
N PRO A 23 -8.95 3.00 0.33
CA PRO A 23 -8.24 3.83 1.28
C PRO A 23 -8.44 3.33 2.71
N GLY A 24 -7.35 3.13 3.44
CA GLY A 24 -7.38 2.69 4.82
C GLY A 24 -6.95 3.79 5.78
N ALA A 25 -5.71 4.24 5.64
CA ALA A 25 -5.13 5.14 6.62
C ALA A 25 -4.04 6.02 6.01
N VAL A 26 -3.68 7.06 6.74
CA VAL A 26 -2.56 7.95 6.40
C VAL A 26 -1.58 7.95 7.57
N VAL A 27 -0.29 7.79 7.24
CA VAL A 27 0.81 7.97 8.18
C VAL A 27 1.57 9.20 7.77
N HIS A 28 1.71 10.15 8.69
CA HIS A 28 2.56 11.32 8.48
C HIS A 28 3.95 11.04 9.02
N ILE A 29 4.96 11.49 8.29
CA ILE A 29 6.35 11.48 8.75
C ILE A 29 6.67 12.91 9.12
N ARG A 30 6.86 13.17 10.40
CA ARG A 30 7.16 14.51 10.92
C ARG A 30 8.00 14.43 12.18
N ASP A 31 8.91 15.38 12.35
CA ASP A 31 9.82 15.44 13.48
C ASP A 31 10.58 14.11 13.67
N ASP A 32 11.05 13.54 12.55
CA ASP A 32 11.76 12.26 12.52
C ASP A 32 10.98 11.10 13.17
N ALA A 33 9.67 11.08 12.99
CA ALA A 33 8.79 10.04 13.54
C ALA A 33 7.68 9.69 12.56
N PHE A 34 7.23 8.44 12.59
CA PHE A 34 6.00 8.02 11.94
C PHE A 34 4.82 8.32 12.89
N VAL A 35 3.82 9.02 12.37
CA VAL A 35 2.65 9.44 13.16
C VAL A 35 1.36 8.99 12.46
N PRO A 36 0.60 8.10 13.07
CA PRO A 36 0.86 7.41 14.34
C PRO A 36 1.95 6.34 14.20
N ALA A 37 2.60 5.99 15.29
CA ALA A 37 3.65 4.95 15.32
C ALA A 37 3.08 3.53 15.25
N SER A 38 1.80 3.37 15.49
CA SER A 38 1.10 2.10 15.34
C SER A 38 -0.25 2.35 14.69
N ILE A 39 -0.57 1.59 13.67
CA ILE A 39 -1.78 1.77 12.88
C ILE A 39 -2.35 0.43 12.46
N ALA A 40 -3.66 0.34 12.35
CA ALA A 40 -4.35 -0.86 11.90
C ALA A 40 -5.11 -0.58 10.61
N VAL A 41 -5.01 -1.52 9.67
CA VAL A 41 -5.81 -1.54 8.45
C VAL A 41 -6.34 -2.95 8.23
N ARG A 42 -7.26 -3.10 7.30
CA ARG A 42 -7.77 -4.40 6.88
C ARG A 42 -7.10 -4.83 5.59
N VAL A 43 -7.06 -6.13 5.36
CA VAL A 43 -6.59 -6.69 4.09
C VAL A 43 -7.33 -6.00 2.92
N GLY A 44 -6.59 -5.56 1.93
CA GLY A 44 -7.10 -4.84 0.76
C GLY A 44 -7.16 -3.33 0.92
N GLU A 45 -6.91 -2.81 2.12
CA GLU A 45 -6.81 -1.37 2.35
C GLU A 45 -5.41 -0.86 2.11
N THR A 46 -5.29 0.43 1.82
CA THR A 46 -4.00 1.09 1.59
C THR A 46 -3.61 1.97 2.77
N ILE A 47 -2.31 2.16 2.92
CA ILE A 47 -1.76 3.23 3.74
C ILE A 47 -1.03 4.19 2.81
N THR A 48 -1.28 5.48 3.00
CA THR A 48 -0.52 6.55 2.35
C THR A 48 0.45 7.13 3.36
N PHE A 49 1.73 7.12 3.01
CA PHE A 49 2.80 7.73 3.80
C PHE A 49 3.11 9.09 3.21
N VAL A 50 3.08 10.13 4.03
CA VAL A 50 3.32 11.52 3.60
C VAL A 50 4.50 12.07 4.40
N ASN A 51 5.53 12.52 3.70
CA ASN A 51 6.65 13.16 4.38
C ASN A 51 6.38 14.66 4.55
N ASP A 52 6.14 15.08 5.78
CA ASP A 52 5.92 16.48 6.13
C ASP A 52 7.22 17.20 6.53
N ASP A 53 8.32 16.46 6.71
CA ASP A 53 9.61 17.02 7.08
C ASP A 53 10.36 17.59 5.88
N ASP A 54 11.29 18.49 6.14
CA ASP A 54 12.21 19.02 5.13
C ASP A 54 13.34 18.03 4.80
N ASP A 55 13.67 17.10 5.71
CA ASP A 55 14.58 16.00 5.44
C ASP A 55 13.88 14.88 4.65
N ALA A 56 14.64 14.20 3.81
CA ALA A 56 14.14 13.01 3.12
C ALA A 56 14.02 11.81 4.09
N HIS A 57 12.94 11.06 3.95
CA HIS A 57 12.68 9.85 4.73
C HIS A 57 12.24 8.70 3.82
N THR A 58 12.25 7.49 4.33
CA THR A 58 11.64 6.32 3.68
C THR A 58 10.66 5.65 4.63
N ALA A 59 9.71 4.90 4.07
CA ALA A 59 8.92 3.91 4.80
C ALA A 59 9.28 2.55 4.21
N THR A 60 9.99 1.74 4.99
CA THR A 60 10.60 0.50 4.52
C THR A 60 10.28 -0.63 5.47
N ALA A 61 9.67 -1.70 4.96
CA ALA A 61 9.41 -2.89 5.77
C ALA A 61 10.72 -3.51 6.27
N ASP A 62 10.73 -3.96 7.54
CA ASP A 62 11.94 -4.57 8.11
C ASP A 62 12.35 -5.83 7.34
N ASP A 63 11.41 -6.56 6.75
CA ASP A 63 11.67 -7.74 5.93
C ASP A 63 11.95 -7.41 4.45
N ALA A 64 12.03 -6.14 4.11
CA ALA A 64 12.26 -5.63 2.75
C ALA A 64 11.15 -5.97 1.73
N SER A 65 9.98 -6.40 2.18
CA SER A 65 8.87 -6.74 1.29
C SER A 65 8.27 -5.53 0.57
N TRP A 66 8.45 -4.34 1.10
CA TRP A 66 8.08 -3.09 0.45
C TRP A 66 8.96 -1.93 0.93
N ASP A 67 9.08 -0.92 0.09
CA ASP A 67 9.94 0.24 0.33
C ASP A 67 9.38 1.41 -0.48
N SER A 68 9.12 2.52 0.18
CA SER A 68 8.68 3.75 -0.49
C SER A 68 9.80 4.40 -1.32
N GLU A 69 11.05 4.00 -1.08
CA GLU A 69 12.22 4.75 -1.48
C GLU A 69 12.21 6.15 -0.87
N GLY A 70 13.10 7.04 -1.29
CA GLY A 70 13.22 8.37 -0.71
C GLY A 70 12.00 9.25 -0.98
N LEU A 71 11.41 9.77 0.08
CA LEU A 71 10.33 10.75 0.01
C LEU A 71 10.90 12.09 0.45
N ASN A 72 10.89 13.07 -0.43
CA ASN A 72 11.21 14.46 -0.11
C ASN A 72 10.00 15.14 0.52
N GLN A 73 10.20 16.36 1.04
CA GLN A 73 9.12 17.10 1.67
C GLN A 73 7.89 17.20 0.75
N GLY A 74 6.73 16.86 1.30
CA GLY A 74 5.45 16.89 0.61
C GLY A 74 5.17 15.70 -0.29
N GLN A 75 6.15 14.83 -0.52
CA GLN A 75 5.94 13.63 -1.32
C GLN A 75 5.22 12.56 -0.51
N LYS A 76 4.46 11.73 -1.22
CA LYS A 76 3.69 10.64 -0.62
C LYS A 76 3.81 9.37 -1.45
N TRP A 77 3.59 8.25 -0.77
CA TRP A 77 3.59 6.93 -1.38
C TRP A 77 2.47 6.11 -0.77
N THR A 78 1.74 5.40 -1.59
CA THR A 78 0.59 4.59 -1.17
C THR A 78 0.86 3.13 -1.45
N HIS A 79 0.61 2.28 -0.46
CA HIS A 79 0.82 0.84 -0.57
C HIS A 79 -0.39 0.08 -0.05
N ALA A 80 -0.78 -0.99 -0.76
CA ALA A 80 -1.87 -1.87 -0.38
C ALA A 80 -1.32 -3.11 0.34
N PHE A 81 -2.03 -3.55 1.38
CA PHE A 81 -1.64 -4.71 2.18
C PHE A 81 -2.56 -5.89 1.89
N ALA A 82 -1.99 -6.95 1.33
CA ALA A 82 -2.73 -8.12 0.85
C ALA A 82 -2.82 -9.26 1.87
N LYS A 83 -2.02 -9.22 2.93
CA LYS A 83 -1.93 -10.31 3.92
C LYS A 83 -2.14 -9.79 5.32
N ALA A 84 -2.94 -10.48 6.11
CA ALA A 84 -3.08 -10.22 7.54
C ALA A 84 -1.77 -10.51 8.26
N GLY A 85 -1.48 -9.73 9.29
CA GLY A 85 -0.29 -9.90 10.12
C GLY A 85 0.19 -8.60 10.71
N LYS A 86 1.25 -8.68 11.50
CA LYS A 86 1.92 -7.54 12.09
C LYS A 86 3.20 -7.26 11.32
N ILE A 87 3.36 -6.01 10.89
CA ILE A 87 4.48 -5.57 10.07
C ILE A 87 5.23 -4.49 10.82
N ALA A 88 6.52 -4.72 11.03
CA ALA A 88 7.43 -3.69 11.53
C ALA A 88 8.10 -2.99 10.35
N TYR A 89 8.24 -1.69 10.42
CA TYR A 89 8.91 -0.91 9.39
C TYR A 89 9.73 0.22 10.00
N HIS A 90 10.59 0.80 9.20
CA HIS A 90 11.54 1.82 9.63
C HIS A 90 11.86 2.79 8.48
N CYS A 91 12.62 3.83 8.80
CA CYS A 91 13.25 4.70 7.82
C CYS A 91 14.70 4.27 7.62
N THR A 92 15.14 4.08 6.36
CA THR A 92 16.52 3.67 6.08
C THR A 92 17.54 4.78 6.33
N VAL A 93 17.11 6.05 6.22
CA VAL A 93 17.97 7.22 6.45
C VAL A 93 18.16 7.48 7.95
N HIS A 94 17.12 7.19 8.73
CA HIS A 94 17.11 7.38 10.20
C HIS A 94 16.62 6.08 10.86
N PRO A 95 17.47 5.05 11.00
CA PRO A 95 17.02 3.71 11.40
C PRO A 95 16.35 3.62 12.78
N MET A 96 16.47 4.67 13.60
CA MET A 96 15.77 4.76 14.88
C MET A 96 14.28 5.06 14.72
N MET A 97 13.87 5.56 13.57
CA MET A 97 12.47 5.77 13.24
C MET A 97 11.83 4.42 12.94
N ARG A 98 11.01 3.94 13.86
CA ARG A 98 10.35 2.63 13.78
C ARG A 98 8.87 2.75 14.04
N ALA A 99 8.11 1.90 13.39
CA ALA A 99 6.66 1.86 13.54
C ALA A 99 6.11 0.47 13.23
N THR A 100 4.83 0.30 13.47
CA THR A 100 4.16 -0.99 13.32
C THR A 100 2.83 -0.81 12.62
N ILE A 101 2.52 -1.75 11.72
CA ILE A 101 1.22 -1.87 11.09
C ILE A 101 0.61 -3.19 11.48
N VAL A 102 -0.66 -3.18 11.89
CA VAL A 102 -1.45 -4.40 12.07
C VAL A 102 -2.42 -4.48 10.89
N VAL A 103 -2.27 -5.52 10.07
CA VAL A 103 -3.19 -5.81 8.98
C VAL A 103 -4.14 -6.89 9.46
N ARG A 104 -5.41 -6.55 9.57
CA ARG A 104 -6.47 -7.46 10.05
C ARG A 104 -7.11 -8.15 8.87
N SER A 105 -7.65 -9.35 9.11
CA SER A 105 -8.42 -10.05 8.08
C SER A 105 -9.63 -9.21 7.67
N ALA A 106 -10.11 -9.43 6.44
CA ALA A 106 -11.21 -8.64 5.85
C ALA A 106 -12.59 -8.97 6.43
N SER A 107 -12.72 -10.05 7.19
CA SER A 107 -13.99 -10.48 7.79
C SER A 107 -14.19 -9.94 9.20
#